data_575ce3b816a7b9edc02c0e0b44d38453
#
_entry.id   575ce3b816a7b9edc02c0e0b44d38453
#
_cell.length_a   1.000
_cell.length_b   1.000
_cell.length_c   1.000
_cell.angle_alpha   90.00
_cell.angle_beta   90.00
_cell.angle_gamma   90.00
#
_symmetry.space_group_name_H-M   'P 1'
#
loop_
_entity.id
_entity.type
_entity.pdbx_description
1 polymer ?
#
loop_
_entity_poly.entity_id
_entity_poly.type
_entity_poly.pdbx_seq_one_letter_code
_entity_poly.pdbx_strand_id
1 'polypeptide(L)'
;MKNVFKTISICLVSLMLSFSFANASSGTFKLSHDLGFGKDTNLDAITKGRLFQVVIMTQNRLVRKDLKGVTSAELATDWSANADATEWTFKLRKGVKFHDGSDFDAEDVKYSLMRVKDPDI
;
A
#
# COMPACT_ATOMS: atom_id res chain seq x y z
N MET A 1 61.74 19.31 43.11
CA MET A 1 60.30 19.03 43.14
C MET A 1 59.90 18.84 41.69
N LYS A 2 59.58 17.60 41.29
CA LYS A 2 59.36 17.19 39.90
C LYS A 2 57.88 17.24 39.57
N ASN A 3 57.47 18.14 38.67
CA ASN A 3 56.12 18.24 38.16
C ASN A 3 55.86 17.10 37.16
N VAL A 4 54.99 16.19 37.57
CA VAL A 4 54.50 15.13 36.65
C VAL A 4 53.29 15.68 35.93
N PHE A 5 53.47 16.11 34.67
CA PHE A 5 52.39 16.37 33.77
C PHE A 5 51.77 15.04 33.31
N LYS A 6 50.59 14.74 33.85
CA LYS A 6 49.79 13.64 33.35
C LYS A 6 49.13 14.09 32.04
N THR A 7 49.64 13.58 30.93
CA THR A 7 48.98 13.71 29.63
C THR A 7 47.77 12.79 29.57
N ILE A 8 46.60 13.36 29.72
CA ILE A 8 45.32 12.64 29.51
C ILE A 8 45.15 12.57 28.00
N SER A 9 45.44 11.39 27.44
CA SER A 9 45.10 11.06 26.04
C SER A 9 43.59 10.81 25.98
N ILE A 10 42.84 11.80 25.46
CA ILE A 10 41.42 11.63 25.17
C ILE A 10 41.35 10.88 23.86
N CYS A 11 41.15 9.56 23.94
CA CYS A 11 40.72 8.77 22.78
C CYS A 11 39.28 9.17 22.42
N LEU A 12 39.14 10.07 21.47
CA LEU A 12 37.89 10.31 20.78
C LEU A 12 37.57 9.07 19.92
N VAL A 13 36.83 8.15 20.51
CA VAL A 13 36.17 7.10 19.74
C VAL A 13 35.05 7.77 18.99
N SER A 14 35.33 8.20 17.77
CA SER A 14 34.29 8.61 16.83
C SER A 14 33.47 7.38 16.46
N LEU A 15 32.36 7.19 17.16
CA LEU A 15 31.33 6.23 16.79
C LEU A 15 30.73 6.69 15.45
N MET A 16 31.32 6.25 14.35
CA MET A 16 30.73 6.37 13.04
C MET A 16 29.48 5.51 13.04
N LEU A 17 28.33 6.13 13.33
CA LEU A 17 27.02 5.55 12.99
C LEU A 17 26.98 5.48 11.46
N SER A 18 27.38 4.34 10.93
CA SER A 18 27.13 3.99 9.54
C SER A 18 25.63 3.83 9.37
N PHE A 19 24.94 4.92 8.99
CA PHE A 19 23.60 4.80 8.45
C PHE A 19 23.72 4.07 7.11
N SER A 20 23.61 2.76 7.16
CA SER A 20 23.34 1.97 5.96
C SER A 20 21.94 2.34 5.52
N PHE A 21 21.83 3.27 4.57
CA PHE A 21 20.61 3.36 3.78
C PHE A 21 20.47 2.03 3.07
N ALA A 22 19.56 1.20 3.52
CA ALA A 22 19.11 0.07 2.75
C ALA A 22 18.49 0.63 1.48
N ASN A 23 19.30 0.77 0.43
CA ASN A 23 18.75 0.87 -0.90
C ASN A 23 17.99 -0.43 -1.12
N ALA A 24 16.68 -0.33 -1.15
CA ALA A 24 15.83 -1.40 -1.64
C ALA A 24 16.13 -1.57 -3.13
N SER A 25 17.26 -2.21 -3.43
CA SER A 25 17.54 -2.69 -4.76
C SER A 25 16.44 -3.68 -5.11
N SER A 26 15.93 -3.62 -6.32
CA SER A 26 14.95 -4.52 -6.90
C SER A 26 15.11 -5.96 -6.36
N GLY A 27 14.35 -6.29 -5.33
CA GLY A 27 14.40 -7.59 -4.67
C GLY A 27 13.18 -8.41 -5.04
N THR A 28 13.33 -9.73 -5.14
CA THR A 28 12.20 -10.64 -5.28
C THR A 28 11.66 -10.96 -3.91
N PHE A 29 10.42 -10.58 -3.63
CA PHE A 29 9.67 -11.06 -2.47
C PHE A 29 8.94 -12.35 -2.82
N LYS A 30 9.21 -13.44 -2.08
CA LYS A 30 8.53 -14.72 -2.26
C LYS A 30 7.57 -14.94 -1.10
N LEU A 31 6.27 -14.98 -1.40
CA LEU A 31 5.23 -15.36 -0.46
C LEU A 31 4.79 -16.78 -0.75
N SER A 32 4.86 -17.68 0.24
CA SER A 32 4.26 -19.01 0.16
C SER A 32 2.97 -19.01 0.98
N HIS A 33 1.86 -19.34 0.33
CA HIS A 33 0.55 -19.42 0.97
C HIS A 33 -0.23 -20.60 0.38
N ASP A 34 -0.97 -21.35 1.22
CA ASP A 34 -1.84 -22.46 0.81
C ASP A 34 -3.19 -21.93 0.31
N LEU A 35 -3.16 -21.15 -0.77
CA LEU A 35 -4.37 -20.57 -1.39
C LEU A 35 -4.91 -21.38 -2.58
N GLY A 36 -4.27 -22.50 -2.92
CA GLY A 36 -4.71 -23.35 -4.04
C GLY A 36 -4.65 -22.63 -5.39
N PHE A 37 -3.53 -21.99 -5.70
CA PHE A 37 -3.30 -21.39 -7.03
C PHE A 37 -3.33 -22.49 -8.09
N GLY A 38 -4.31 -22.44 -9.00
CA GLY A 38 -4.39 -23.28 -10.20
C GLY A 38 -3.89 -22.55 -11.44
N LYS A 39 -3.83 -23.26 -12.56
CA LYS A 39 -3.42 -22.69 -13.86
C LYS A 39 -4.30 -21.52 -14.31
N ASP A 40 -5.57 -21.52 -13.88
CA ASP A 40 -6.58 -20.52 -14.25
C ASP A 40 -6.77 -19.43 -13.17
N THR A 41 -5.77 -19.27 -12.29
CA THR A 41 -5.84 -18.26 -11.24
C THR A 41 -5.60 -16.88 -11.83
N ASN A 42 -6.58 -16.00 -11.72
CA ASN A 42 -6.45 -14.57 -12.00
C ASN A 42 -6.49 -13.77 -10.68
N LEU A 43 -6.01 -12.54 -10.72
CA LEU A 43 -6.01 -11.60 -9.59
C LEU A 43 -7.23 -10.68 -9.59
N ASP A 44 -8.33 -11.13 -10.18
CA ASP A 44 -9.58 -10.38 -10.17
C ASP A 44 -10.24 -10.47 -8.78
N ALA A 45 -10.29 -9.33 -8.11
CA ALA A 45 -10.85 -9.21 -6.75
C ALA A 45 -12.35 -9.55 -6.69
N ILE A 46 -13.07 -9.42 -7.79
CA ILE A 46 -14.52 -9.64 -7.84
C ILE A 46 -14.82 -11.14 -7.90
N THR A 47 -14.07 -11.87 -8.72
CA THR A 47 -14.38 -13.28 -9.02
C THR A 47 -13.73 -14.29 -8.09
N LYS A 48 -12.65 -13.92 -7.40
CA LYS A 48 -11.78 -14.85 -6.65
C LYS A 48 -11.51 -14.39 -5.22
N GLY A 49 -12.53 -14.41 -4.40
CA GLY A 49 -12.44 -13.99 -2.99
C GLY A 49 -11.33 -14.65 -2.16
N ARG A 50 -10.86 -15.85 -2.52
CA ARG A 50 -9.74 -16.54 -1.86
C ARG A 50 -8.39 -15.83 -2.06
N LEU A 51 -8.26 -15.05 -3.13
CA LEU A 51 -7.04 -14.29 -3.44
C LEU A 51 -7.01 -12.89 -2.82
N PHE A 52 -7.99 -12.57 -2.01
CA PHE A 52 -8.13 -11.26 -1.40
C PHE A 52 -6.84 -10.77 -0.73
N GLN A 53 -6.09 -11.66 -0.06
CA GLN A 53 -4.81 -11.30 0.57
C GLN A 53 -3.75 -10.86 -0.43
N VAL A 54 -3.66 -11.49 -1.60
CA VAL A 54 -2.73 -11.08 -2.66
C VAL A 54 -3.22 -9.81 -3.33
N VAL A 55 -4.53 -9.71 -3.57
CA VAL A 55 -5.16 -8.53 -4.17
C VAL A 55 -4.90 -7.28 -3.34
N ILE A 56 -5.05 -7.34 -2.01
CA ILE A 56 -4.80 -6.19 -1.13
C ILE A 56 -3.33 -5.76 -1.05
N MET A 57 -2.40 -6.62 -1.48
CA MET A 57 -0.97 -6.28 -1.59
C MET A 57 -0.61 -5.61 -2.92
N THR A 58 -1.42 -5.81 -3.95
CA THR A 58 -1.14 -5.37 -5.33
C THR A 58 -2.11 -4.32 -5.84
N GLN A 59 -3.27 -4.15 -5.19
CA GLN A 59 -4.33 -3.25 -5.64
C GLN A 59 -4.75 -2.33 -4.51
N ASN A 60 -4.98 -1.07 -4.84
CA ASN A 60 -5.54 -0.07 -3.93
C ASN A 60 -7.07 -0.07 -4.02
N ARG A 61 -7.71 0.39 -2.95
CA ARG A 61 -9.15 0.61 -2.85
C ARG A 61 -9.46 2.10 -2.83
N LEU A 62 -10.72 2.45 -3.00
CA LEU A 62 -11.14 3.83 -2.75
C LEU A 62 -10.87 4.23 -1.30
N VAL A 63 -11.30 3.40 -0.37
CA VAL A 63 -11.10 3.57 1.07
C VAL A 63 -10.72 2.23 1.69
N ARG A 64 -9.97 2.28 2.79
CA ARG A 64 -9.59 1.11 3.57
C ARG A 64 -10.26 1.15 4.94
N LYS A 65 -10.71 0.01 5.41
CA LYS A 65 -11.20 -0.16 6.79
C LYS A 65 -10.20 -1.01 7.58
N ASP A 66 -9.78 -0.55 8.73
CA ASP A 66 -8.88 -1.30 9.62
C ASP A 66 -9.64 -2.34 10.47
N LEU A 67 -8.90 -3.12 11.27
CA LEU A 67 -9.48 -4.14 12.15
C LEU A 67 -10.35 -3.55 13.27
N LYS A 68 -10.23 -2.26 13.57
CA LYS A 68 -11.05 -1.53 14.54
C LYS A 68 -12.28 -0.92 13.89
N GLY A 69 -12.44 -1.06 12.58
CA GLY A 69 -13.54 -0.50 11.81
C GLY A 69 -13.35 0.96 11.39
N VAL A 70 -12.17 1.53 11.63
CA VAL A 70 -11.86 2.92 11.22
C VAL A 70 -11.60 2.96 9.72
N THR A 71 -12.34 3.83 9.02
CA THR A 71 -12.16 4.05 7.58
C THR A 71 -11.08 5.10 7.34
N SER A 72 -10.17 4.80 6.42
CA SER A 72 -9.07 5.67 6.02
C SER A 72 -8.98 5.82 4.50
N ALA A 73 -8.42 6.94 4.06
CA ALA A 73 -8.26 7.29 2.65
C ALA A 73 -7.22 6.40 1.95
N GLU A 74 -7.53 5.95 0.72
CA GLU A 74 -6.56 5.34 -0.22
C GLU A 74 -6.62 6.08 -1.56
N LEU A 75 -7.34 5.55 -2.57
CA LEU A 75 -7.53 6.23 -3.85
C LEU A 75 -8.51 7.40 -3.74
N ALA A 76 -9.47 7.34 -2.82
CA ALA A 76 -10.28 8.48 -2.45
C ALA A 76 -9.60 9.24 -1.30
N THR A 77 -9.51 10.57 -1.42
CA THR A 77 -8.95 11.45 -0.38
C THR A 77 -10.03 11.98 0.56
N ASP A 78 -11.28 11.97 0.10
CA ASP A 78 -12.44 12.44 0.84
C ASP A 78 -13.71 11.78 0.30
N TRP A 79 -14.76 11.67 1.11
CA TRP A 79 -16.05 11.13 0.69
C TRP A 79 -17.17 11.67 1.56
N SER A 80 -18.36 11.78 0.97
CA SER A 80 -19.57 12.22 1.65
C SER A 80 -20.79 11.48 1.09
N ALA A 81 -21.85 11.40 1.90
CA ALA A 81 -23.13 10.90 1.47
C ALA A 81 -24.19 12.01 1.61
N ASN A 82 -25.27 11.90 0.83
CA ASN A 82 -26.48 12.67 1.06
C ASN A 82 -27.19 12.21 2.35
N ALA A 83 -28.26 12.90 2.74
CA ALA A 83 -28.92 12.71 4.05
C ALA A 83 -29.46 11.29 4.27
N ASP A 84 -29.91 10.62 3.20
CA ASP A 84 -30.46 9.26 3.22
C ASP A 84 -29.48 8.18 2.78
N ALA A 85 -28.21 8.56 2.57
CA ALA A 85 -27.11 7.68 2.16
C ALA A 85 -27.37 6.90 0.84
N THR A 86 -28.23 7.44 -0.03
CA THR A 86 -28.51 6.86 -1.36
C THR A 86 -27.50 7.28 -2.40
N GLU A 87 -26.82 8.43 -2.20
CA GLU A 87 -25.78 8.95 -3.08
C GLU A 87 -24.49 9.17 -2.31
N TRP A 88 -23.37 8.71 -2.89
CA TRP A 88 -22.04 8.88 -2.34
C TRP A 88 -21.14 9.60 -3.33
N THR A 89 -20.47 10.65 -2.86
CA THR A 89 -19.46 11.37 -3.62
C THR A 89 -18.06 11.04 -3.08
N PHE A 90 -17.16 10.65 -3.97
CA PHE A 90 -15.76 10.37 -3.65
C PHE A 90 -14.85 11.35 -4.37
N LYS A 91 -13.94 11.99 -3.64
CA LYS A 91 -12.90 12.85 -4.20
C LYS A 91 -11.66 12.02 -4.45
N LEU A 92 -11.32 11.80 -5.72
CA LEU A 92 -10.22 10.93 -6.09
C LEU A 92 -8.86 11.61 -5.93
N ARG A 93 -7.84 10.83 -5.58
CA ARG A 93 -6.45 11.24 -5.52
C ARG A 93 -5.95 11.51 -6.94
N LYS A 94 -5.27 12.64 -7.13
CA LYS A 94 -4.67 13.02 -8.41
C LYS A 94 -3.29 12.41 -8.58
N GLY A 95 -2.91 12.17 -9.85
CA GLY A 95 -1.55 11.71 -10.20
C GLY A 95 -1.27 10.25 -9.83
N VAL A 96 -2.29 9.46 -9.60
CA VAL A 96 -2.16 8.00 -9.42
C VAL A 96 -2.04 7.35 -10.78
N LYS A 97 -1.16 6.34 -10.87
CA LYS A 97 -0.97 5.56 -12.08
C LYS A 97 -1.19 4.08 -11.79
N PHE A 98 -1.67 3.36 -12.78
CA PHE A 98 -1.69 1.91 -12.79
C PHE A 98 -0.27 1.33 -12.95
N HIS A 99 -0.12 0.02 -12.74
CA HIS A 99 1.18 -0.67 -12.88
C HIS A 99 1.76 -0.61 -14.31
N ASP A 100 0.93 -0.43 -15.32
CA ASP A 100 1.33 -0.25 -16.72
C ASP A 100 1.70 1.21 -17.07
N GLY A 101 1.53 2.13 -16.11
CA GLY A 101 1.83 3.55 -16.25
C GLY A 101 0.67 4.42 -16.74
N SER A 102 -0.49 3.83 -17.09
CA SER A 102 -1.69 4.60 -17.43
C SER A 102 -2.22 5.39 -16.24
N ASP A 103 -2.94 6.47 -16.49
CA ASP A 103 -3.51 7.32 -15.44
C ASP A 103 -4.79 6.70 -14.90
N PHE A 104 -4.98 6.82 -13.58
CA PHE A 104 -6.19 6.43 -12.88
C PHE A 104 -7.15 7.62 -12.82
N ASP A 105 -8.44 7.38 -13.16
CA ASP A 105 -9.47 8.41 -13.13
C ASP A 105 -10.85 7.88 -12.65
N ALA A 106 -11.89 8.71 -12.81
CA ALA A 106 -13.25 8.39 -12.38
C ALA A 106 -13.95 7.33 -13.25
N GLU A 107 -13.56 7.20 -14.52
CA GLU A 107 -14.13 6.20 -15.40
C GLU A 107 -13.65 4.79 -14.99
N ASP A 108 -12.42 4.65 -14.48
CA ASP A 108 -11.92 3.38 -13.94
C ASP A 108 -12.69 2.92 -12.71
N VAL A 109 -13.02 3.87 -11.82
CA VAL A 109 -13.86 3.61 -10.65
C VAL A 109 -15.25 3.15 -11.08
N LYS A 110 -15.86 3.87 -12.01
CA LYS A 110 -17.17 3.55 -12.58
C LYS A 110 -17.16 2.16 -13.23
N TYR A 111 -16.17 1.88 -14.06
CA TYR A 111 -16.00 0.56 -14.69
C TYR A 111 -15.94 -0.56 -13.64
N SER A 112 -15.10 -0.40 -12.62
CA SER A 112 -14.96 -1.38 -11.54
C SER A 112 -16.26 -1.63 -10.77
N LEU A 113 -17.02 -0.56 -10.47
CA LEU A 113 -18.31 -0.67 -9.78
C LEU A 113 -19.40 -1.29 -10.66
N MET A 114 -19.40 -1.00 -11.96
CA MET A 114 -20.36 -1.59 -12.90
C MET A 114 -20.13 -3.07 -13.09
N ARG A 115 -18.87 -3.54 -13.07
CA ARG A 115 -18.54 -4.96 -13.16
C ARG A 115 -19.17 -5.80 -12.02
N VAL A 116 -19.31 -5.24 -10.81
CA VAL A 116 -19.97 -5.95 -9.69
C VAL A 116 -21.45 -6.27 -9.96
N LYS A 117 -22.07 -5.52 -10.87
CA LYS A 117 -23.49 -5.73 -11.28
C LYS A 117 -23.64 -6.62 -12.50
N ASP A 118 -22.53 -7.03 -13.11
CA ASP A 118 -22.53 -7.88 -14.29
C ASP A 118 -22.93 -9.32 -13.87
N PRO A 119 -24.03 -9.88 -14.41
CA PRO A 119 -24.47 -11.23 -14.05
C PRO A 119 -23.54 -12.34 -14.58
N ASP A 120 -22.64 -12.03 -15.50
CA ASP A 120 -21.72 -12.97 -16.11
C ASP A 120 -20.35 -13.07 -15.42
N ILE A 121 -20.17 -12.34 -14.29
CA ILE A 121 -18.93 -12.33 -13.50
C ILE A 121 -19.02 -13.15 -12.21
#